data_9ee7e8a9a3e0bd5e6b481d5d445a6d78
#
_entry.id   9ee7e8a9a3e0bd5e6b481d5d445a6d78
#
_cell.length_a   1.000
_cell.length_b   1.000
_cell.length_c   1.000
_cell.angle_alpha   90.00
_cell.angle_beta   90.00
_cell.angle_gamma   90.00
#
_symmetry.space_group_name_H-M   'P 1'
#
loop_
_entity.id
_entity.type
_entity.pdbx_description
1 polymer ?
#
loop_
_entity_poly.entity_id
_entity_poly.type
_entity_poly.pdbx_seq_one_letter_code
_entity_poly.pdbx_strand_id
1 'polypeptide(L)'
;MNKQHRELAQRANHYFGFNLGTRNRGRNYVNARRMFAAVMRDYYGATYKEIGKALGNMDHSTSIHHYQRHHAFISLKEIRGYQSYYHGYVDFVKHMTLEVDDYMAMSDLKAWSFQLIDALAGGNVDDVVDEIVRKAQELQEGTDSK
;
A
#
# COMPACT_ATOMS: atom_id res chain seq x y z
N MET A 1 -13.63 17.16 0.27
CA MET A 1 -13.15 15.75 0.25
C MET A 1 -13.44 15.13 1.60
N ASN A 2 -13.98 13.92 1.64
CA ASN A 2 -14.29 13.31 2.92
C ASN A 2 -13.01 12.85 3.65
N LYS A 3 -13.14 12.65 4.96
CA LYS A 3 -12.00 12.27 5.81
C LYS A 3 -11.36 10.95 5.40
N GLN A 4 -12.17 9.95 5.06
CA GLN A 4 -11.68 8.64 4.64
C GLN A 4 -10.82 8.74 3.37
N HIS A 5 -11.28 9.48 2.37
CA HIS A 5 -10.53 9.65 1.12
C HIS A 5 -9.20 10.36 1.34
N ARG A 6 -9.18 11.33 2.25
CA ARG A 6 -7.96 12.05 2.62
C ARG A 6 -6.95 11.11 3.28
N GLU A 7 -7.40 10.31 4.21
CA GLU A 7 -6.55 9.33 4.90
C GLU A 7 -6.01 8.28 3.94
N LEU A 8 -6.84 7.82 3.00
CA LEU A 8 -6.41 6.86 1.98
C LEU A 8 -5.37 7.45 1.04
N ALA A 9 -5.55 8.72 0.64
CA ALA A 9 -4.55 9.42 -0.19
C ALA A 9 -3.21 9.57 0.54
N GLN A 10 -3.24 9.91 1.84
CA GLN A 10 -2.03 10.01 2.65
C GLN A 10 -1.35 8.64 2.80
N ARG A 11 -2.12 7.59 3.02
CA ARG A 11 -1.59 6.23 3.10
C ARG A 11 -0.92 5.80 1.79
N ALA A 12 -1.54 6.12 0.66
CA ALA A 12 -0.96 5.84 -0.66
C ALA A 12 0.33 6.62 -0.89
N ASN A 13 0.36 7.91 -0.53
CA ASN A 13 1.56 8.74 -0.63
C ASN A 13 2.71 8.15 0.19
N HIS A 14 2.40 7.68 1.38
CA HIS A 14 3.40 7.04 2.25
C HIS A 14 3.92 5.74 1.63
N TYR A 15 3.03 4.93 1.08
CA TYR A 15 3.40 3.66 0.45
C TYR A 15 4.36 3.88 -0.73
N PHE A 16 4.03 4.80 -1.63
CA PHE A 16 4.85 5.05 -2.82
C PHE A 16 6.08 5.92 -2.56
N GLY A 17 6.08 6.64 -1.44
CA GLY A 17 7.20 7.53 -1.08
C GLY A 17 7.19 8.86 -1.81
N PHE A 18 6.07 9.26 -2.42
CA PHE A 18 5.89 10.56 -3.05
C PHE A 18 4.42 10.96 -3.04
N ASN A 19 4.15 12.24 -3.31
CA ASN A 19 2.79 12.76 -3.37
C ASN A 19 2.16 12.47 -4.75
N LEU A 20 1.09 11.67 -4.78
CA LEU A 20 0.38 11.32 -6.01
C LEU A 20 -0.30 12.54 -6.66
N GLY A 21 -0.59 13.57 -5.89
CA GLY A 21 -1.24 14.79 -6.36
C GLY A 21 -0.31 15.77 -7.08
N THR A 22 0.97 15.46 -7.23
CA THR A 22 1.91 16.32 -7.96
C THR A 22 1.66 16.25 -9.47
N ARG A 23 2.17 17.23 -10.20
CA ARG A 23 2.04 17.27 -11.68
C ARG A 23 3.10 16.45 -12.41
N ASN A 24 3.91 15.67 -11.67
CA ASN A 24 4.94 14.83 -12.26
C ASN A 24 4.29 13.75 -13.14
N ARG A 25 4.75 13.61 -14.38
CA ARG A 25 4.24 12.64 -15.36
C ARG A 25 5.19 11.45 -15.56
N GLY A 26 6.17 11.27 -14.68
CA GLY A 26 7.05 10.11 -14.72
C GLY A 26 6.27 8.80 -14.58
N ARG A 27 6.80 7.73 -15.15
CA ARG A 27 6.14 6.41 -15.16
C ARG A 27 5.69 5.96 -13.78
N ASN A 28 6.54 6.13 -12.77
CA ASN A 28 6.22 5.69 -11.40
C ASN A 28 5.02 6.46 -10.84
N TYR A 29 4.94 7.76 -11.08
CA TYR A 29 3.83 8.59 -10.64
C TYR A 29 2.53 8.22 -11.34
N VAL A 30 2.58 8.02 -12.65
CA VAL A 30 1.41 7.67 -13.45
C VAL A 30 0.89 6.29 -13.04
N ASN A 31 1.76 5.31 -12.89
CA ASN A 31 1.39 3.97 -12.46
C ASN A 31 0.78 3.97 -11.05
N ALA A 32 1.35 4.75 -10.14
CA ALA A 32 0.82 4.90 -8.78
C ALA A 32 -0.60 5.48 -8.80
N ARG A 33 -0.86 6.49 -9.61
CA ARG A 33 -2.21 7.08 -9.76
C ARG A 33 -3.21 6.09 -10.33
N ARG A 34 -2.80 5.27 -11.30
CA ARG A 34 -3.62 4.20 -11.86
C ARG A 34 -4.02 3.19 -10.80
N MET A 35 -3.07 2.74 -10.00
CA MET A 35 -3.30 1.81 -8.90
C MET A 35 -4.21 2.42 -7.83
N PHE A 36 -3.97 3.67 -7.47
CA PHE A 36 -4.79 4.39 -6.50
C PHE A 36 -6.23 4.53 -6.98
N ALA A 37 -6.42 4.94 -8.23
CA ALA A 37 -7.76 5.06 -8.82
C ALA A 37 -8.52 3.74 -8.78
N ALA A 38 -7.84 2.63 -9.08
CA ALA A 38 -8.43 1.30 -9.05
C ALA A 38 -8.86 0.89 -7.63
N VAL A 39 -8.00 1.10 -6.64
CA VAL A 39 -8.32 0.78 -5.24
C VAL A 39 -9.50 1.61 -4.75
N MET A 40 -9.48 2.91 -5.00
CA MET A 40 -10.56 3.79 -4.56
C MET A 40 -11.89 3.41 -5.19
N ARG A 41 -11.88 3.04 -6.46
CA ARG A 41 -13.10 2.66 -7.17
C ARG A 41 -13.61 1.29 -6.75
N ASP A 42 -12.74 0.28 -6.74
CA ASP A 42 -13.14 -1.12 -6.57
C ASP A 42 -13.37 -1.49 -5.11
N TYR A 43 -12.60 -0.94 -4.19
CA TYR A 43 -12.66 -1.31 -2.77
C TYR A 43 -13.42 -0.31 -1.90
N TYR A 44 -13.45 0.96 -2.30
CA TYR A 44 -14.07 2.02 -1.48
C TYR A 44 -15.26 2.70 -2.17
N GLY A 45 -15.59 2.30 -3.39
CA GLY A 45 -16.75 2.81 -4.11
C GLY A 45 -16.71 4.29 -4.43
N ALA A 46 -15.51 4.88 -4.50
CA ALA A 46 -15.37 6.30 -4.80
C ALA A 46 -15.78 6.64 -6.23
N THR A 47 -16.40 7.80 -6.41
CA THR A 47 -16.70 8.31 -7.73
C THR A 47 -15.42 8.81 -8.41
N TYR A 48 -15.43 8.89 -9.73
CA TYR A 48 -14.27 9.42 -10.46
C TYR A 48 -13.95 10.85 -10.08
N LYS A 49 -14.98 11.65 -9.77
CA LYS A 49 -14.81 13.02 -9.28
C LYS A 49 -14.09 13.06 -7.92
N GLU A 50 -14.47 12.17 -7.03
CA GLU A 50 -13.81 12.04 -5.71
C GLU A 50 -12.36 11.57 -5.85
N ILE A 51 -12.09 10.63 -6.74
CA ILE A 51 -10.73 10.18 -7.05
C ILE A 51 -9.89 11.34 -7.58
N GLY A 52 -10.45 12.13 -8.50
CA GLY A 52 -9.76 13.30 -9.03
C GLY A 52 -9.40 14.32 -7.97
N LYS A 53 -10.29 14.56 -7.02
CA LYS A 53 -10.02 15.45 -5.88
C LYS A 53 -8.86 14.93 -5.03
N ALA A 54 -8.85 13.64 -4.75
CA ALA A 54 -7.78 13.00 -3.98
C ALA A 54 -6.42 13.02 -4.69
N LEU A 55 -6.43 13.09 -6.02
CA LEU A 55 -5.22 13.16 -6.85
C LEU A 55 -4.81 14.60 -7.19
N GLY A 56 -5.07 15.55 -6.30
CA GLY A 56 -4.64 16.94 -6.48
C GLY A 56 -5.56 17.74 -7.40
N ASN A 57 -6.85 17.51 -7.31
CA ASN A 57 -7.89 18.18 -8.11
C ASN A 57 -7.76 17.89 -9.60
N MET A 58 -7.49 16.66 -9.97
CA MET A 58 -7.55 16.22 -11.35
C MET A 58 -8.98 16.14 -11.84
N ASP A 59 -9.17 16.37 -13.14
CA ASP A 59 -10.46 16.21 -13.78
C ASP A 59 -10.95 14.75 -13.68
N HIS A 60 -12.27 14.56 -13.57
CA HIS A 60 -12.87 13.23 -13.51
C HIS A 60 -12.55 12.38 -14.76
N SER A 61 -12.43 13.00 -15.93
CA SER A 61 -12.04 12.28 -17.15
C SER A 61 -10.62 11.69 -17.05
N THR A 62 -9.72 12.36 -16.38
CA THR A 62 -8.38 11.86 -16.10
C THR A 62 -8.44 10.64 -15.17
N SER A 63 -9.30 10.68 -14.15
CA SER A 63 -9.50 9.55 -13.23
C SER A 63 -10.08 8.32 -13.97
N ILE A 64 -11.04 8.54 -14.87
CA ILE A 64 -11.59 7.48 -15.72
C ILE A 64 -10.48 6.85 -16.57
N HIS A 65 -9.64 7.68 -17.16
CA HIS A 65 -8.52 7.21 -17.99
C HIS A 65 -7.53 6.37 -17.19
N HIS A 66 -7.17 6.79 -15.97
CA HIS A 66 -6.30 6.03 -15.09
C HIS A 66 -6.91 4.66 -14.75
N TYR A 67 -8.19 4.62 -14.44
CA TYR A 67 -8.90 3.40 -14.11
C TYR A 67 -8.92 2.43 -15.30
N GLN A 68 -9.26 2.93 -16.49
CA GLN A 68 -9.30 2.13 -17.71
C GLN A 68 -7.92 1.58 -18.08
N ARG A 69 -6.87 2.38 -17.96
CA ARG A 69 -5.49 1.94 -18.24
C ARG A 69 -5.03 0.88 -17.21
N HIS A 70 -5.43 1.05 -15.95
CA HIS A 70 -5.14 0.04 -14.94
C HIS A 70 -5.72 -1.31 -15.36
N HIS A 71 -6.99 -1.37 -15.73
CA HIS A 71 -7.63 -2.61 -16.13
C HIS A 71 -7.00 -3.21 -17.38
N ALA A 72 -6.59 -2.39 -18.35
CA ALA A 72 -5.85 -2.86 -19.50
C ALA A 72 -4.54 -3.55 -19.09
N PHE A 73 -3.80 -2.96 -18.15
CA PHE A 73 -2.54 -3.53 -17.66
C PHE A 73 -2.78 -4.84 -16.89
N ILE A 74 -3.83 -4.90 -16.07
CA ILE A 74 -4.17 -6.12 -15.31
C ILE A 74 -4.55 -7.26 -16.24
N SER A 75 -5.24 -6.97 -17.36
CA SER A 75 -5.59 -7.99 -18.36
C SER A 75 -4.35 -8.62 -19.02
N LEU A 76 -3.22 -7.93 -18.97
CA LEU A 76 -1.93 -8.39 -19.53
C LEU A 76 -0.97 -8.92 -18.45
N LYS A 77 -1.48 -9.25 -17.27
CA LYS A 77 -0.65 -9.61 -16.09
C LYS A 77 0.29 -10.80 -16.30
N GLU A 78 -0.04 -11.68 -17.24
CA GLU A 78 0.79 -12.85 -17.55
C GLU A 78 1.87 -12.55 -18.60
N ILE A 79 1.81 -11.39 -19.24
CA ILE A 79 2.76 -10.99 -20.26
C ILE A 79 3.97 -10.32 -19.61
N ARG A 80 5.15 -10.73 -20.07
CA ARG A 80 6.42 -10.16 -19.62
C ARG A 80 6.39 -8.63 -19.84
N GLY A 81 6.78 -7.89 -18.80
CA GLY A 81 6.74 -6.43 -18.80
C GLY A 81 5.54 -5.86 -18.04
N TYR A 82 4.44 -6.62 -17.90
CA TYR A 82 3.26 -6.21 -17.11
C TYR A 82 3.16 -6.94 -15.77
N GLN A 83 3.93 -8.00 -15.57
CA GLN A 83 3.95 -8.77 -14.33
C GLN A 83 4.36 -7.92 -13.13
N SER A 84 5.36 -7.06 -13.29
CA SER A 84 5.83 -6.17 -12.24
C SER A 84 4.72 -5.21 -11.78
N TYR A 85 3.96 -4.65 -12.72
CA TYR A 85 2.82 -3.80 -12.40
C TYR A 85 1.76 -4.58 -11.61
N TYR A 86 1.43 -5.79 -12.05
CA TYR A 86 0.45 -6.63 -11.38
C TYR A 86 0.86 -6.96 -9.94
N HIS A 87 2.09 -7.39 -9.73
CA HIS A 87 2.60 -7.72 -8.39
C HIS A 87 2.66 -6.49 -7.50
N GLY A 88 3.05 -5.35 -8.04
CA GLY A 88 3.04 -4.08 -7.32
C GLY A 88 1.63 -3.68 -6.90
N TYR A 89 0.66 -3.87 -7.78
CA TYR A 89 -0.74 -3.60 -7.48
C TYR A 89 -1.30 -4.51 -6.38
N VAL A 90 -1.02 -5.81 -6.45
CA VAL A 90 -1.46 -6.77 -5.41
C VAL A 90 -0.91 -6.36 -4.04
N ASP A 91 0.35 -5.99 -3.98
CA ASP A 91 0.99 -5.53 -2.74
C ASP A 91 0.35 -4.23 -2.24
N PHE A 92 0.10 -3.29 -3.13
CA PHE A 92 -0.55 -2.02 -2.81
C PHE A 92 -1.98 -2.23 -2.29
N VAL A 93 -2.75 -3.13 -2.89
CA VAL A 93 -4.10 -3.47 -2.43
C VAL A 93 -4.06 -3.96 -0.98
N LYS A 94 -3.13 -4.85 -0.66
CA LYS A 94 -2.97 -5.35 0.71
C LYS A 94 -2.71 -4.22 1.69
N HIS A 95 -1.83 -3.29 1.32
CA HIS A 95 -1.50 -2.13 2.14
C HIS A 95 -2.71 -1.21 2.35
N MET A 96 -3.48 -0.95 1.28
CA MET A 96 -4.59 -0.01 1.33
C MET A 96 -5.86 -0.56 1.97
N THR A 97 -6.04 -1.88 1.99
CA THR A 97 -7.25 -2.52 2.54
C THR A 97 -7.10 -2.99 3.97
N LEU A 98 -5.95 -2.80 4.60
CA LEU A 98 -5.75 -3.11 6.00
C LEU A 98 -6.51 -2.14 6.89
N GLU A 99 -7.09 -2.66 7.98
CA GLU A 99 -7.59 -1.81 9.06
C GLU A 99 -6.44 -1.04 9.70
N VAL A 100 -6.75 0.11 10.32
CA VAL A 100 -5.73 0.98 10.91
C VAL A 100 -4.85 0.22 11.91
N ASP A 101 -5.47 -0.58 12.77
CA ASP A 101 -4.74 -1.35 13.78
C ASP A 101 -3.82 -2.40 13.14
N ASP A 102 -4.31 -3.09 12.10
CA ASP A 102 -3.52 -4.08 11.37
C ASP A 102 -2.35 -3.42 10.62
N TYR A 103 -2.59 -2.23 10.07
CA TYR A 103 -1.55 -1.45 9.40
C TYR A 103 -0.44 -1.06 10.38
N MET A 104 -0.80 -0.58 11.57
CA MET A 104 0.16 -0.21 12.62
C MET A 104 0.94 -1.44 13.11
N ALA A 105 0.26 -2.56 13.31
CA ALA A 105 0.89 -3.82 13.70
C ALA A 105 1.91 -4.30 12.65
N MET A 106 1.57 -4.18 11.37
CA MET A 106 2.52 -4.52 10.29
C MET A 106 3.72 -3.60 10.26
N SER A 107 3.53 -2.30 10.52
CA SER A 107 4.62 -1.33 10.58
C SER A 107 5.58 -1.67 11.73
N ASP A 108 5.05 -2.00 12.90
CA ASP A 108 5.83 -2.41 14.07
C ASP A 108 6.59 -3.71 13.80
N LEU A 109 5.94 -4.68 13.17
CA LEU A 109 6.55 -5.96 12.81
C LEU A 109 7.70 -5.77 11.83
N LYS A 110 7.55 -4.87 10.88
CA LYS A 110 8.58 -4.54 9.90
C LYS A 110 9.82 -3.92 10.58
N ALA A 111 9.59 -2.95 11.46
CA ALA A 111 10.67 -2.32 12.24
C ALA A 111 11.39 -3.35 13.11
N TRP A 112 10.65 -4.23 13.76
CA TRP A 112 11.21 -5.30 14.58
C TRP A 112 12.02 -6.29 13.74
N SER A 113 11.58 -6.63 12.54
CA SER A 113 12.31 -7.51 11.61
C SER A 113 13.69 -6.95 11.25
N PHE A 114 13.79 -5.64 11.03
CA PHE A 114 15.08 -4.99 10.78
C PHE A 114 16.01 -5.07 11.99
N GLN A 115 15.47 -4.91 13.21
CA GLN A 115 16.24 -5.07 14.44
C GLN A 115 16.79 -6.49 14.60
N LEU A 116 16.00 -7.50 14.23
CA LEU A 116 16.44 -8.89 14.22
C LEU A 116 17.60 -9.14 13.25
N ILE A 117 17.52 -8.60 12.05
CA ILE A 117 18.57 -8.74 11.04
C ILE A 117 19.88 -8.14 11.58
N ASP A 118 19.82 -6.96 12.20
CA ASP A 118 20.98 -6.32 12.81
C ASP A 118 21.59 -7.17 13.94
N ALA A 119 20.73 -7.75 14.79
CA ALA A 119 21.18 -8.62 15.89
C ALA A 119 21.85 -9.90 15.37
N LEU A 120 21.32 -10.50 14.30
CA LEU A 120 21.92 -11.66 13.63
C LEU A 120 23.29 -11.32 13.05
N ALA A 121 23.42 -10.15 12.44
CA ALA A 121 24.70 -9.68 11.91
C ALA A 121 25.73 -9.46 13.02
N GLY A 122 25.28 -9.13 14.24
CA GLY A 122 26.14 -9.02 15.43
C GLY A 122 26.54 -10.34 16.06
N GLY A 123 26.04 -11.50 15.60
CA GLY A 123 26.45 -12.83 16.04
C GLY A 123 25.81 -13.36 17.31
N ASN A 124 24.76 -12.73 17.81
CA ASN A 124 24.09 -13.13 19.05
C ASN A 124 22.80 -13.91 18.79
N VAL A 125 22.93 -15.17 18.39
CA VAL A 125 21.83 -16.02 17.93
C VAL A 125 20.84 -16.35 19.05
N ASP A 126 21.33 -16.59 20.29
CA ASP A 126 20.47 -16.98 21.40
C ASP A 126 19.49 -15.86 21.78
N ASP A 127 19.96 -14.62 21.85
CA ASP A 127 19.12 -13.45 22.13
C ASP A 127 18.08 -13.25 21.03
N VAL A 128 18.43 -13.54 19.79
CA VAL A 128 17.52 -13.43 18.63
C VAL A 128 16.39 -14.44 18.74
N VAL A 129 16.71 -15.70 19.11
CA VAL A 129 15.70 -16.76 19.30
C VAL A 129 14.73 -16.37 20.41
N ASP A 130 15.24 -15.88 21.54
CA ASP A 130 14.40 -15.44 22.67
C ASP A 130 13.46 -14.30 22.26
N GLU A 131 13.95 -13.34 21.48
CA GLU A 131 13.13 -12.23 20.94
C GLU A 131 12.04 -12.73 20.00
N ILE A 132 12.32 -13.68 19.12
CA ILE A 132 11.34 -14.26 18.21
C ILE A 132 10.22 -14.94 19.00
N VAL A 133 10.57 -15.74 20.00
CA VAL A 133 9.59 -16.43 20.83
C VAL A 133 8.72 -15.43 21.59
N ARG A 134 9.32 -14.41 22.18
CA ARG A 134 8.60 -13.37 22.92
C ARG A 134 7.61 -12.63 21.99
N LYS A 135 8.05 -12.24 20.80
CA LYS A 135 7.22 -11.51 19.85
C LYS A 135 6.05 -12.35 19.33
N ALA A 136 6.30 -13.64 19.08
CA ALA A 136 5.25 -14.56 18.67
C ALA A 136 4.17 -14.71 19.74
N GLN A 137 4.57 -14.76 21.03
CA GLN A 137 3.64 -14.83 22.15
C GLN A 137 2.80 -13.55 22.26
N GLU A 138 3.43 -12.37 22.15
CA GLU A 138 2.72 -11.09 22.17
C GLU A 138 1.66 -10.99 21.06
N LEU A 139 1.99 -11.41 19.85
CA LEU A 139 1.06 -11.38 18.72
C LEU A 139 -0.10 -12.35 18.92
N GLN A 140 0.16 -13.53 19.50
CA GLN A 140 -0.88 -14.50 19.78
C GLN A 140 -1.82 -14.00 20.89
N GLU A 141 -1.30 -13.40 21.95
CA GLU A 141 -2.10 -12.80 23.02
C GLU A 141 -2.97 -11.66 22.49
N GLY A 142 -2.42 -10.81 21.62
CA GLY A 142 -3.16 -9.74 20.97
C GLY A 142 -4.33 -10.24 20.11
N THR A 143 -4.19 -11.42 19.51
CA THR A 143 -5.26 -12.05 18.70
C THR A 143 -6.32 -12.69 19.60
N ASP A 144 -5.92 -13.29 20.69
CA ASP A 144 -6.83 -13.97 21.63
C ASP A 144 -7.67 -12.99 22.45
N SER A 145 -7.26 -11.72 22.55
CA SER A 145 -7.98 -10.70 23.32
C SER A 145 -9.15 -10.06 22.55
N LYS A 146 -9.34 -10.46 21.32
CA LYS A 146 -10.51 -10.06 20.51
C LYS A 146 -11.57 -11.15 20.56
#